data_130e1167bd9affd5fbaf9bd3118487e0
#
_entry.id   130e1167bd9affd5fbaf9bd3118487e0
#
_cell.length_a   1.000
_cell.length_b   1.000
_cell.length_c   1.000
_cell.angle_alpha   90.00
_cell.angle_beta   90.00
_cell.angle_gamma   90.00
#
_symmetry.space_group_name_H-M   'P 1'
#
loop_
_entity.id
_entity.type
_entity.pdbx_description
1 polymer ?
#
loop_
_entity_poly.entity_id
_entity_poly.type
_entity_poly.pdbx_seq_one_letter_code
_entity_poly.pdbx_strand_id
1 'polypeptide(L)'
;MKHSIKKQMIVIFISLLAFMCVAVLACNVWLLGPYYIHNKEAKFISMYEALLDAEQNDELDTSDEETYSDLVRLAEKNNLFFLAVNLKDQKIITNVQHTMDLQQNLDAFMLNRTEKNDRTLKKTDEYELTETRGKDAGTEYLMMRGTLGSKYIFLIQSPIESIQQSVALSNKF
;
A
#
# COMPACT_ATOMS: atom_id res chain seq x y z
N MET A 1 46.20 39.13 5.73
CA MET A 1 46.21 37.63 5.72
C MET A 1 45.86 37.15 4.32
N LYS A 2 46.85 36.73 3.52
CA LYS A 2 46.63 36.20 2.17
C LYS A 2 46.14 34.76 2.31
N HIS A 3 44.84 34.51 2.25
CA HIS A 3 44.32 33.16 2.10
C HIS A 3 44.77 32.60 0.77
N SER A 4 45.55 31.52 0.80
CA SER A 4 46.03 30.87 -0.43
C SER A 4 44.83 30.51 -1.31
N ILE A 5 44.83 30.94 -2.54
CA ILE A 5 43.80 30.67 -3.56
C ILE A 5 43.47 29.18 -3.60
N LYS A 6 44.47 28.31 -3.42
CA LYS A 6 44.28 26.86 -3.32
C LYS A 6 43.36 26.44 -2.15
N LYS A 7 43.48 27.07 -0.97
CA LYS A 7 42.60 26.77 0.17
C LYS A 7 41.15 27.20 -0.10
N GLN A 8 40.95 28.35 -0.72
CA GLN A 8 39.62 28.83 -1.10
C GLN A 8 38.95 27.88 -2.12
N MET A 9 39.68 27.46 -3.15
CA MET A 9 39.14 26.48 -4.13
C MET A 9 38.78 25.16 -3.49
N ILE A 10 39.58 24.63 -2.57
CA ILE A 10 39.29 23.39 -1.85
C ILE A 10 38.00 23.52 -1.01
N VAL A 11 37.87 24.62 -0.29
CA VAL A 11 36.67 24.88 0.53
C VAL A 11 35.42 24.99 -0.31
N ILE A 12 35.50 25.71 -1.45
CA ILE A 12 34.36 25.82 -2.37
C ILE A 12 33.99 24.46 -2.94
N PHE A 13 34.96 23.64 -3.33
CA PHE A 13 34.71 22.32 -3.89
C PHE A 13 34.06 21.38 -2.86
N ILE A 14 34.58 21.35 -1.64
CA ILE A 14 34.01 20.53 -0.54
C ILE A 14 32.60 21.02 -0.20
N SER A 15 32.36 22.33 -0.14
CA SER A 15 31.04 22.90 0.12
C SER A 15 30.03 22.53 -0.99
N LEU A 16 30.43 22.57 -2.25
CA LEU A 16 29.61 22.18 -3.38
C LEU A 16 29.25 20.68 -3.31
N LEU A 17 30.23 19.85 -3.00
CA LEU A 17 30.04 18.41 -2.88
C LEU A 17 29.09 18.05 -1.72
N ALA A 18 29.28 18.69 -0.58
CA ALA A 18 28.37 18.53 0.58
C ALA A 18 26.94 18.99 0.24
N PHE A 19 26.79 20.13 -0.45
CA PHE A 19 25.48 20.61 -0.90
C PHE A 19 24.80 19.63 -1.84
N MET A 20 25.53 19.06 -2.81
CA MET A 20 25.00 18.03 -3.72
C MET A 20 24.54 16.77 -2.97
N CYS A 21 25.30 16.29 -1.99
CA CYS A 21 24.90 15.16 -1.16
C CYS A 21 23.61 15.44 -0.39
N VAL A 22 23.50 16.62 0.23
CA VAL A 22 22.29 17.03 0.96
C VAL A 22 21.10 17.16 0.02
N ALA A 23 21.30 17.74 -1.17
CA ALA A 23 20.25 17.87 -2.19
C ALA A 23 19.73 16.51 -2.65
N VAL A 24 20.62 15.54 -2.92
CA VAL A 24 20.23 14.16 -3.29
C VAL A 24 19.45 13.49 -2.18
N LEU A 25 19.90 13.60 -0.93
CA LEU A 25 19.17 13.04 0.22
C LEU A 25 17.80 13.70 0.41
N ALA A 26 17.70 15.00 0.27
CA ALA A 26 16.43 15.72 0.35
C ALA A 26 15.46 15.29 -0.78
N CYS A 27 15.95 15.16 -2.02
CA CYS A 27 15.16 14.65 -3.12
C CYS A 27 14.66 13.23 -2.87
N ASN A 28 15.51 12.34 -2.36
CA ASN A 28 15.13 10.97 -2.03
C ASN A 28 14.01 10.93 -0.97
N VAL A 29 14.13 11.69 0.10
CA VAL A 29 13.14 11.69 1.19
C VAL A 29 11.82 12.35 0.75
N TRP A 30 11.89 13.43 -0.05
CA TRP A 30 10.69 14.21 -0.41
C TRP A 30 9.92 13.65 -1.62
N LEU A 31 10.61 13.05 -2.59
CA LEU A 31 9.99 12.61 -3.85
C LEU A 31 9.60 11.12 -3.84
N LEU A 32 10.37 10.26 -3.17
CA LEU A 32 10.12 8.82 -3.23
C LEU A 32 8.87 8.39 -2.47
N GLY A 33 8.59 8.98 -1.32
CA GLY A 33 7.42 8.63 -0.51
C GLY A 33 6.10 8.90 -1.25
N PRO A 34 5.80 10.13 -1.68
CA PRO A 34 4.58 10.44 -2.42
C PRO A 34 4.47 9.69 -3.75
N TYR A 35 5.58 9.52 -4.47
CA TYR A 35 5.60 8.77 -5.73
C TYR A 35 5.25 7.29 -5.53
N TYR A 36 5.76 6.67 -4.47
CA TYR A 36 5.47 5.28 -4.13
C TYR A 36 3.98 5.08 -3.79
N ILE A 37 3.41 5.96 -2.95
CA ILE A 37 2.00 5.91 -2.57
C ILE A 37 1.10 6.10 -3.79
N HIS A 38 1.40 7.07 -4.65
CA HIS A 38 0.61 7.33 -5.85
C HIS A 38 0.63 6.15 -6.84
N ASN A 39 1.79 5.53 -7.04
CA ASN A 39 1.91 4.34 -7.89
C ASN A 39 1.16 3.14 -7.30
N LYS A 40 1.17 2.98 -5.98
CA LYS A 40 0.40 1.94 -5.28
C LYS A 40 -1.10 2.22 -5.37
N GLU A 41 -1.56 3.47 -5.23
CA GLU A 41 -2.98 3.84 -5.34
C GLU A 41 -3.58 3.36 -6.67
N ALA A 42 -2.89 3.56 -7.79
CA ALA A 42 -3.35 3.09 -9.10
C ALA A 42 -3.56 1.56 -9.14
N LYS A 43 -2.70 0.79 -8.47
CA LYS A 43 -2.82 -0.67 -8.36
C LYS A 43 -4.02 -1.11 -7.52
N PHE A 44 -4.28 -0.39 -6.43
CA PHE A 44 -5.45 -0.61 -5.58
C PHE A 44 -6.74 -0.31 -6.34
N ILE A 45 -6.79 0.79 -7.10
CA ILE A 45 -7.94 1.14 -7.93
C ILE A 45 -8.16 0.07 -8.99
N SER A 46 -7.12 -0.39 -9.68
CA SER A 46 -7.25 -1.46 -10.68
C SER A 46 -7.79 -2.77 -10.09
N MET A 47 -7.39 -3.12 -8.86
CA MET A 47 -7.92 -4.30 -8.18
C MET A 47 -9.38 -4.10 -7.74
N TYR A 48 -9.72 -2.91 -7.25
CA TYR A 48 -11.08 -2.55 -6.89
C TYR A 48 -12.02 -2.62 -8.11
N GLU A 49 -11.60 -2.06 -9.25
CA GLU A 49 -12.36 -2.09 -10.50
C GLU A 49 -12.58 -3.52 -10.98
N ALA A 50 -11.56 -4.39 -10.90
CA ALA A 50 -11.69 -5.80 -11.26
C ALA A 50 -12.68 -6.56 -10.35
N LEU A 51 -12.65 -6.29 -9.04
CA LEU A 51 -13.61 -6.86 -8.09
C LEU A 51 -15.03 -6.35 -8.33
N LEU A 52 -15.17 -5.07 -8.65
CA LEU A 52 -16.47 -4.46 -8.94
C LEU A 52 -17.08 -5.01 -10.24
N ASP A 53 -16.26 -5.19 -11.28
CA ASP A 53 -16.69 -5.79 -12.55
C ASP A 53 -17.16 -7.24 -12.35
N ALA A 54 -16.41 -8.03 -11.61
CA ALA A 54 -16.77 -9.40 -11.25
C ALA A 54 -18.07 -9.47 -10.41
N GLU A 55 -18.31 -8.49 -9.52
CA GLU A 55 -19.58 -8.40 -8.77
C GLU A 55 -20.75 -8.04 -9.67
N GLN A 56 -20.58 -7.09 -10.58
CA GLN A 56 -21.63 -6.65 -11.51
C GLN A 56 -22.05 -7.74 -12.49
N ASN A 57 -21.13 -8.63 -12.85
CA ASN A 57 -21.38 -9.77 -13.74
C ASN A 57 -21.87 -11.03 -12.98
N ASP A 58 -22.09 -10.95 -11.66
CA ASP A 58 -22.43 -12.07 -10.77
C ASP A 58 -21.37 -13.21 -10.75
N GLU A 59 -20.16 -12.95 -11.23
CA GLU A 59 -19.06 -13.94 -11.33
C GLU A 59 -18.47 -14.29 -9.95
N LEU A 60 -18.54 -13.38 -9.00
CA LEU A 60 -18.14 -13.64 -7.61
C LEU A 60 -19.09 -14.64 -6.92
N ASP A 61 -20.38 -14.62 -7.24
CA ASP A 61 -21.38 -15.51 -6.67
C ASP A 61 -21.27 -16.93 -7.25
N THR A 62 -21.01 -17.06 -8.54
CA THR A 62 -20.96 -18.34 -9.27
C THR A 62 -19.71 -19.16 -9.01
N SER A 63 -18.67 -18.58 -8.36
CA SER A 63 -17.35 -19.22 -8.19
C SER A 63 -16.70 -19.57 -9.52
N ASP A 64 -16.81 -18.66 -10.49
CA ASP A 64 -16.17 -18.84 -11.77
C ASP A 64 -14.65 -18.95 -11.60
N GLU A 65 -14.10 -20.13 -11.97
CA GLU A 65 -12.67 -20.42 -11.78
C GLU A 65 -11.78 -19.51 -12.62
N GLU A 66 -12.24 -19.05 -13.78
CA GLU A 66 -11.48 -18.18 -14.67
C GLU A 66 -11.37 -16.79 -14.04
N THR A 67 -12.49 -16.19 -13.64
CA THR A 67 -12.52 -14.89 -12.95
C THR A 67 -11.71 -14.91 -11.66
N TYR A 68 -11.87 -15.97 -10.85
CA TYR A 68 -11.07 -16.12 -9.61
C TYR A 68 -9.56 -16.17 -9.91
N SER A 69 -9.16 -16.96 -10.93
CA SER A 69 -7.75 -17.07 -11.33
C SER A 69 -7.19 -15.72 -11.81
N ASP A 70 -7.98 -14.95 -12.54
CA ASP A 70 -7.57 -13.63 -13.03
C ASP A 70 -7.43 -12.61 -11.90
N LEU A 71 -8.33 -12.61 -10.92
CA LEU A 71 -8.25 -11.77 -9.72
C LEU A 71 -7.00 -12.11 -8.89
N VAL A 72 -6.73 -13.40 -8.68
CA VAL A 72 -5.52 -13.86 -7.98
C VAL A 72 -4.26 -13.41 -8.72
N ARG A 73 -4.19 -13.63 -10.02
CA ARG A 73 -3.05 -13.21 -10.86
C ARG A 73 -2.82 -11.69 -10.83
N LEU A 74 -3.90 -10.90 -10.86
CA LEU A 74 -3.83 -9.44 -10.76
C LEU A 74 -3.29 -9.01 -9.40
N ALA A 75 -3.77 -9.64 -8.33
CA ALA A 75 -3.33 -9.37 -6.97
C ALA A 75 -1.84 -9.72 -6.78
N GLU A 76 -1.42 -10.90 -7.18
CA GLU A 76 -0.03 -11.36 -7.09
C GLU A 76 0.94 -10.46 -7.88
N LYS A 77 0.57 -10.12 -9.14
CA LYS A 77 1.36 -9.20 -9.98
C LYS A 77 1.61 -7.85 -9.31
N ASN A 78 0.66 -7.38 -8.52
CA ASN A 78 0.72 -6.08 -7.87
C ASN A 78 1.16 -6.13 -6.40
N ASN A 79 1.47 -7.33 -5.89
CA ASN A 79 1.77 -7.57 -4.47
C ASN A 79 0.65 -7.06 -3.56
N LEU A 80 -0.58 -7.48 -3.89
CA LEU A 80 -1.80 -7.15 -3.16
C LEU A 80 -2.37 -8.41 -2.52
N PHE A 81 -2.93 -8.23 -1.34
CA PHE A 81 -3.79 -9.21 -0.68
C PHE A 81 -5.21 -8.67 -0.72
N PHE A 82 -6.18 -9.50 -1.06
CA PHE A 82 -7.57 -9.09 -1.06
C PHE A 82 -8.46 -10.07 -0.31
N LEU A 83 -9.53 -9.55 0.22
CA LEU A 83 -10.60 -10.26 0.87
C LEU A 83 -11.92 -9.61 0.44
N ALA A 84 -12.85 -10.39 -0.09
CA ALA A 84 -14.22 -9.99 -0.34
C ALA A 84 -15.16 -10.94 0.38
N VAL A 85 -16.14 -10.40 1.10
CA VAL A 85 -17.10 -11.17 1.89
C VAL A 85 -18.52 -10.81 1.46
N ASN A 86 -19.28 -11.81 1.06
CA ASN A 86 -20.68 -11.66 0.75
C ASN A 86 -21.48 -11.46 2.06
N LEU A 87 -22.26 -10.38 2.11
CA LEU A 87 -23.03 -10.01 3.31
C LEU A 87 -24.19 -10.96 3.60
N LYS A 88 -24.66 -11.72 2.61
CA LYS A 88 -25.81 -12.60 2.73
C LYS A 88 -25.45 -13.99 3.24
N ASP A 89 -24.47 -14.63 2.64
CA ASP A 89 -24.08 -16.02 2.92
C ASP A 89 -22.72 -16.15 3.58
N GLN A 90 -22.04 -15.02 3.83
CA GLN A 90 -20.70 -14.94 4.44
C GLN A 90 -19.63 -15.69 3.64
N LYS A 91 -19.86 -15.93 2.35
CA LYS A 91 -18.87 -16.52 1.46
C LYS A 91 -17.67 -15.59 1.34
N ILE A 92 -16.48 -16.17 1.50
CA ILE A 92 -15.20 -15.46 1.49
C ILE A 92 -14.48 -15.77 0.19
N ILE A 93 -14.02 -14.73 -0.49
CA ILE A 93 -13.18 -14.79 -1.70
C ILE A 93 -11.87 -14.07 -1.39
N THR A 94 -10.74 -14.74 -1.55
CA THR A 94 -9.44 -14.20 -1.13
C THR A 94 -8.30 -14.94 -1.83
N ASN A 95 -7.15 -14.26 -2.02
CA ASN A 95 -5.92 -14.88 -2.51
C ASN A 95 -4.97 -15.33 -1.39
N VAL A 96 -5.41 -15.31 -0.12
CA VAL A 96 -4.57 -15.60 1.05
C VAL A 96 -5.10 -16.83 1.80
N GLN A 97 -4.21 -17.74 2.18
CA GLN A 97 -4.58 -18.92 2.96
C GLN A 97 -4.88 -18.62 4.44
N HIS A 98 -4.19 -17.63 5.02
CA HIS A 98 -4.39 -17.23 6.42
C HIS A 98 -5.07 -15.85 6.46
N THR A 99 -6.39 -15.85 6.53
CA THR A 99 -7.23 -14.64 6.43
C THR A 99 -7.47 -13.93 7.75
N MET A 100 -6.99 -14.48 8.89
CA MET A 100 -7.37 -14.00 10.23
C MET A 100 -7.12 -12.52 10.45
N ASP A 101 -5.94 -12.00 10.01
CA ASP A 101 -5.60 -10.59 10.17
C ASP A 101 -6.45 -9.69 9.23
N LEU A 102 -6.70 -10.16 8.00
CA LEU A 102 -7.54 -9.45 7.04
C LEU A 102 -9.00 -9.39 7.52
N GLN A 103 -9.51 -10.50 8.06
CA GLN A 103 -10.85 -10.56 8.64
C GLN A 103 -10.99 -9.63 9.84
N GLN A 104 -10.02 -9.62 10.76
CA GLN A 104 -10.05 -8.71 11.92
C GLN A 104 -10.07 -7.23 11.48
N ASN A 105 -9.32 -6.87 10.44
CA ASN A 105 -9.31 -5.53 9.89
C ASN A 105 -10.65 -5.18 9.22
N LEU A 106 -11.27 -6.14 8.54
CA LEU A 106 -12.58 -5.97 7.94
C LEU A 106 -13.68 -5.83 9.00
N ASP A 107 -13.65 -6.68 10.06
CA ASP A 107 -14.56 -6.60 11.18
C ASP A 107 -14.44 -5.27 11.93
N ALA A 108 -13.21 -4.78 12.13
CA ALA A 108 -12.98 -3.46 12.71
C ALA A 108 -13.60 -2.34 11.88
N PHE A 109 -13.53 -2.44 10.55
CA PHE A 109 -14.18 -1.50 9.64
C PHE A 109 -15.71 -1.56 9.76
N MET A 110 -16.30 -2.76 9.74
CA MET A 110 -17.76 -2.95 9.88
C MET A 110 -18.28 -2.38 11.20
N LEU A 111 -17.51 -2.54 12.28
CA LEU A 111 -17.84 -2.04 13.61
C LEU A 111 -17.51 -0.53 13.78
N ASN A 112 -17.08 0.14 12.70
CA ASN A 112 -16.64 1.54 12.71
C ASN A 112 -15.56 1.82 13.77
N ARG A 113 -14.70 0.82 14.05
CA ARG A 113 -13.56 0.94 14.95
C ARG A 113 -12.35 1.40 14.14
N THR A 114 -12.16 2.72 14.07
CA THR A 114 -10.93 3.28 13.50
C THR A 114 -9.79 3.04 14.48
N GLU A 115 -8.74 2.35 14.05
CA GLU A 115 -7.54 2.25 14.87
C GLU A 115 -6.88 3.64 14.99
N LYS A 116 -6.40 3.98 16.18
CA LYS A 116 -5.84 5.30 16.53
C LYS A 116 -4.67 5.75 15.65
N ASN A 117 -4.11 4.84 14.85
CA ASN A 117 -2.90 5.04 14.04
C ASN A 117 -3.20 5.07 12.52
N ASP A 118 -4.47 5.03 12.12
CA ASP A 118 -4.84 5.06 10.70
C ASP A 118 -4.76 6.48 10.15
N ARG A 119 -4.00 6.66 9.09
CA ARG A 119 -3.97 7.90 8.31
C ARG A 119 -4.78 7.71 7.05
N THR A 120 -5.94 8.36 6.96
CA THR A 120 -6.75 8.35 5.75
C THR A 120 -6.06 9.17 4.66
N LEU A 121 -5.79 8.53 3.51
CA LEU A 121 -5.20 9.14 2.32
C LEU A 121 -6.29 9.60 1.35
N LYS A 122 -7.34 8.79 1.20
CA LYS A 122 -8.47 9.07 0.31
C LYS A 122 -9.73 8.44 0.86
N LYS A 123 -10.84 9.14 0.75
CA LYS A 123 -12.16 8.65 1.12
C LYS A 123 -13.17 9.04 0.06
N THR A 124 -13.93 8.06 -0.41
CA THR A 124 -15.06 8.20 -1.32
C THR A 124 -16.31 7.63 -0.65
N ASP A 125 -17.44 7.67 -1.31
CA ASP A 125 -18.66 7.04 -0.80
C ASP A 125 -18.58 5.50 -0.86
N GLU A 126 -17.71 4.94 -1.71
CA GLU A 126 -17.59 3.51 -1.99
C GLU A 126 -16.42 2.87 -1.27
N TYR A 127 -15.33 3.59 -1.07
CA TYR A 127 -14.13 3.06 -0.41
C TYR A 127 -13.33 4.11 0.36
N GLU A 128 -12.55 3.62 1.30
CA GLU A 128 -11.56 4.39 2.06
C GLU A 128 -10.18 3.78 1.89
N LEU A 129 -9.19 4.61 1.51
CA LEU A 129 -7.79 4.23 1.41
C LEU A 129 -7.05 4.80 2.62
N THR A 130 -6.44 3.94 3.41
CA THR A 130 -5.73 4.28 4.65
C THR A 130 -4.32 3.72 4.67
N GLU A 131 -3.44 4.46 5.31
CA GLU A 131 -2.13 3.98 5.73
C GLU A 131 -2.24 3.55 7.19
N THR A 132 -1.98 2.27 7.46
CA THR A 132 -2.15 1.64 8.77
C THR A 132 -0.82 1.06 9.23
N ARG A 133 -0.49 1.25 10.50
CA ARG A 133 0.68 0.62 11.11
C ARG A 133 0.27 -0.71 11.74
N GLY A 134 0.89 -1.80 11.29
CA GLY A 134 0.64 -3.14 11.82
C GLY A 134 0.92 -3.26 13.33
N LYS A 135 0.29 -4.23 13.96
CA LYS A 135 0.50 -4.54 15.40
C LYS A 135 1.93 -4.97 15.69
N ASP A 136 2.58 -5.61 14.74
CA ASP A 136 4.00 -5.95 14.82
C ASP A 136 4.82 -4.71 14.52
N ALA A 137 5.63 -4.31 15.50
CA ALA A 137 6.40 -3.07 15.47
C ALA A 137 7.23 -2.92 14.19
N GLY A 138 6.78 -2.08 13.27
CA GLY A 138 7.54 -1.62 12.11
C GLY A 138 6.97 -1.94 10.74
N THR A 139 5.90 -2.72 10.61
CA THR A 139 5.27 -2.98 9.30
C THR A 139 4.15 -1.97 9.07
N GLU A 140 4.27 -1.19 8.02
CA GLU A 140 3.24 -0.27 7.56
C GLU A 140 2.52 -0.91 6.38
N TYR A 141 1.19 -0.76 6.34
CA TYR A 141 0.34 -1.29 5.29
C TYR A 141 -0.47 -0.17 4.65
N LEU A 142 -0.61 -0.26 3.34
CA LEU A 142 -1.64 0.48 2.63
C LEU A 142 -2.87 -0.42 2.53
N MET A 143 -4.02 0.10 2.91
CA MET A 143 -5.27 -0.65 3.01
C MET A 143 -6.39 0.13 2.34
N MET A 144 -7.11 -0.52 1.42
CA MET A 144 -8.35 -0.02 0.84
C MET A 144 -9.49 -0.92 1.31
N ARG A 145 -10.55 -0.31 1.83
CA ARG A 145 -11.71 -1.03 2.35
C ARG A 145 -12.99 -0.31 1.96
N GLY A 146 -14.06 -1.06 1.77
CA GLY A 146 -15.32 -0.48 1.32
C GLY A 146 -16.36 -1.53 0.96
N THR A 147 -17.30 -1.14 0.10
CA THR A 147 -18.38 -1.99 -0.39
C THR A 147 -18.29 -2.18 -1.90
N LEU A 148 -18.65 -3.37 -2.40
CA LEU A 148 -18.88 -3.63 -3.82
C LEU A 148 -20.38 -3.79 -4.00
N GLY A 149 -21.01 -2.79 -4.61
CA GLY A 149 -22.44 -2.74 -4.69
C GLY A 149 -23.13 -2.82 -3.32
N SER A 150 -24.18 -3.62 -3.22
CA SER A 150 -24.92 -3.88 -1.97
C SER A 150 -24.65 -5.26 -1.39
N LYS A 151 -23.91 -6.12 -2.09
CA LYS A 151 -23.77 -7.53 -1.77
C LYS A 151 -22.47 -7.85 -1.02
N TYR A 152 -21.38 -7.14 -1.32
CA TYR A 152 -20.07 -7.48 -0.78
C TYR A 152 -19.45 -6.33 -0.01
N ILE A 153 -18.67 -6.68 1.01
CA ILE A 153 -17.65 -5.81 1.60
C ILE A 153 -16.28 -6.33 1.18
N PHE A 154 -15.34 -5.44 0.99
CA PHE A 154 -14.00 -5.82 0.58
C PHE A 154 -12.91 -5.12 1.37
N LEU A 155 -11.75 -5.74 1.37
CA LEU A 155 -10.51 -5.21 1.88
C LEU A 155 -9.39 -5.62 0.92
N ILE A 156 -8.59 -4.63 0.50
CA ILE A 156 -7.36 -4.84 -0.27
C ILE A 156 -6.22 -4.29 0.57
N GLN A 157 -5.15 -5.04 0.73
CA GLN A 157 -4.02 -4.67 1.57
C GLN A 157 -2.71 -4.93 0.83
N SER A 158 -1.72 -4.05 1.05
CA SER A 158 -0.35 -4.25 0.58
C SER A 158 0.64 -3.75 1.63
N PRO A 159 1.70 -4.49 1.92
CA PRO A 159 2.75 -3.99 2.78
C PRO A 159 3.44 -2.79 2.10
N ILE A 160 3.71 -1.77 2.89
CA ILE A 160 4.59 -0.68 2.49
C ILE A 160 6.00 -1.15 2.83
N GLU A 161 6.75 -1.56 1.82
CA GLU A 161 8.17 -1.84 2.01
C GLU A 161 8.86 -0.54 2.40
N SER A 162 9.16 -0.39 3.68
CA SER A 162 9.98 0.73 4.09
C SER A 162 11.35 0.58 3.44
N ILE A 163 11.85 1.68 2.85
CA ILE A 163 13.22 1.76 2.30
C ILE A 163 14.25 1.29 3.34
N GLN A 164 13.93 1.42 4.62
CA GLN A 164 14.73 0.93 5.74
C GLN A 164 14.87 -0.59 5.79
N GLN A 165 13.88 -1.38 5.34
CA GLN A 165 14.01 -2.84 5.27
C GLN A 165 14.92 -3.28 4.13
N SER A 166 14.87 -2.60 3.00
CA SER A 166 15.77 -2.88 1.87
C SER A 166 17.24 -2.57 2.22
N VAL A 167 17.48 -1.53 3.01
CA VAL A 167 18.83 -1.18 3.50
C VAL A 167 19.30 -2.18 4.58
N ALA A 168 18.41 -2.64 5.46
CA ALA A 168 18.74 -3.62 6.50
C ALA A 168 19.07 -5.01 5.90
N LEU A 169 18.44 -5.41 4.80
CA LEU A 169 18.75 -6.62 4.07
C LEU A 169 20.08 -6.51 3.31
N SER A 170 20.40 -5.33 2.76
CA SER A 170 21.67 -5.09 2.06
C SER A 170 22.89 -5.10 2.98
N ASN A 171 22.74 -4.81 4.26
CA ASN A 171 23.82 -4.81 5.26
C ASN A 171 24.04 -6.18 5.94
N LYS A 172 23.30 -7.22 5.53
CA LYS A 172 23.37 -8.55 6.12
C LYS A 172 24.15 -9.57 5.25
N PHE A 173 24.73 -9.09 4.13
CA PHE A 173 25.61 -9.87 3.25
C PHE A 173 27.04 -9.33 3.25
#